data_6a9ece57716f7c19717f53ef52d4f072
#
_entry.id   6a9ece57716f7c19717f53ef52d4f072
#
_cell.length_a   1.000
_cell.length_b   1.000
_cell.length_c   1.000
_cell.angle_alpha   90.00
_cell.angle_beta   90.00
_cell.angle_gamma   90.00
#
_symmetry.space_group_name_H-M   'P 1'
#
loop_
_entity.id
_entity.type
_entity.pdbx_description
1 polymer ?
#
loop_
_entity_poly.entity_id
_entity_poly.type
_entity_poly.pdbx_seq_one_letter_code
_entity_poly.pdbx_strand_id
1 'polypeptide(L)'
;ANYSVVHNRIETKSVNDYTLNDYLNGTAVIDGQSIGTFYSYRFLGLDPSNGLPLFDDYKDRQHLLEGKTLDRIMQLVMARSGSREPNFSGSFYTTLRYKQLSVAASFNYALGNKIRKFALYKDILDGVSSENNVRKEFVDRWRRPGDERHTDYPSLISPSDPEYQRNRYHWSNSSNSDLKGFKSFADNYWSMYDNADVRVVSGSYLRLSNVTFRYQFSQRQLKKMPFSNLALDFSVTNIFTLKSSELKGQDPTQNGFSIQTALSLRPSYTLGLRITF
;
A
#
# COMPACT_ATOMS: atom_id res chain seq x y z
N ALA A 1 19.25 -14.06 14.66
CA ALA A 1 18.81 -13.43 13.43
C ALA A 1 18.38 -14.49 12.43
N ASN A 2 17.36 -14.19 11.66
CA ASN A 2 17.00 -14.95 10.47
C ASN A 2 16.84 -14.01 9.29
N TYR A 3 17.02 -14.52 8.09
CA TYR A 3 16.76 -13.81 6.87
C TYR A 3 16.24 -14.78 5.82
N SER A 4 15.42 -14.27 4.90
CA SER A 4 14.92 -14.98 3.74
C SER A 4 15.15 -14.11 2.52
N VAL A 5 15.61 -14.72 1.43
CA VAL A 5 15.72 -14.12 0.11
C VAL A 5 14.76 -14.87 -0.79
N VAL A 6 13.85 -14.15 -1.41
CA VAL A 6 12.84 -14.74 -2.28
C VAL A 6 12.95 -14.15 -3.68
N HIS A 7 13.25 -15.01 -4.64
CA HIS A 7 13.14 -14.73 -6.06
C HIS A 7 12.03 -15.60 -6.61
N ASN A 8 10.91 -15.00 -6.91
CA ASN A 8 9.77 -15.74 -7.39
C ASN A 8 9.48 -15.32 -8.85
N ARG A 9 9.30 -16.31 -9.70
CA ARG A 9 8.95 -16.14 -11.11
C ARG A 9 7.98 -17.25 -11.50
N ILE A 10 6.92 -16.85 -12.15
CA ILE A 10 5.94 -17.78 -12.67
C ILE A 10 6.46 -18.36 -13.97
N GLU A 11 6.46 -19.68 -14.12
CA GLU A 11 6.93 -20.42 -15.31
C GLU A 11 5.79 -21.21 -15.98
N THR A 12 4.55 -20.83 -15.74
CA THR A 12 3.39 -21.49 -16.30
C THR A 12 2.68 -20.56 -17.28
N LYS A 13 2.43 -21.04 -18.49
CA LYS A 13 1.50 -20.35 -19.39
C LYS A 13 0.10 -20.53 -18.86
N SER A 14 -0.39 -19.54 -18.15
CA SER A 14 -1.79 -19.52 -17.76
C SER A 14 -2.66 -19.33 -19.01
N VAL A 15 -3.65 -20.19 -19.17
CA VAL A 15 -4.67 -20.13 -20.23
C VAL A 15 -5.91 -19.41 -19.74
N ASN A 16 -5.83 -18.73 -18.60
CA ASN A 16 -6.97 -18.09 -17.97
C ASN A 16 -7.21 -16.69 -18.57
N ASP A 17 -8.47 -16.43 -18.89
CA ASP A 17 -8.93 -15.08 -19.27
C ASP A 17 -9.10 -14.25 -17.99
N TYR A 18 -8.07 -13.51 -17.61
CA TYR A 18 -8.13 -12.60 -16.46
C TYR A 18 -8.93 -11.36 -16.76
N THR A 19 -9.70 -10.92 -15.78
CA THR A 19 -10.44 -9.67 -15.83
C THR A 19 -9.51 -8.49 -15.48
N LEU A 20 -9.95 -7.26 -15.78
CA LEU A 20 -9.25 -6.06 -15.34
C LEU A 20 -9.00 -6.04 -13.83
N ASN A 21 -9.99 -6.49 -13.05
CA ASN A 21 -9.87 -6.54 -11.59
C ASN A 21 -8.78 -7.51 -11.13
N ASP A 22 -8.56 -8.62 -11.84
CA ASP A 22 -7.47 -9.55 -11.50
C ASP A 22 -6.10 -8.91 -11.66
N TYR A 23 -5.93 -8.09 -12.71
CA TYR A 23 -4.71 -7.30 -12.89
C TYR A 23 -4.54 -6.24 -11.81
N LEU A 24 -5.58 -5.46 -11.52
CA LEU A 24 -5.54 -4.39 -10.52
C LEU A 24 -5.31 -4.93 -9.10
N ASN A 25 -5.88 -6.08 -8.78
CA ASN A 25 -5.76 -6.73 -7.48
C ASN A 25 -4.48 -7.58 -7.34
N GLY A 26 -3.70 -7.74 -8.42
CA GLY A 26 -2.49 -8.56 -8.41
C GLY A 26 -2.77 -10.06 -8.24
N THR A 27 -3.96 -10.51 -8.63
CA THR A 27 -4.34 -11.94 -8.66
C THR A 27 -4.08 -12.59 -10.01
N ALA A 28 -3.85 -11.79 -11.06
CA ALA A 28 -3.47 -12.29 -12.37
C ALA A 28 -2.08 -12.94 -12.32
N VAL A 29 -2.03 -14.21 -12.71
CA VAL A 29 -0.80 -15.03 -12.74
C VAL A 29 -0.23 -14.99 -14.16
N ILE A 30 0.83 -14.22 -14.38
CA ILE A 30 1.39 -13.96 -15.70
C ILE A 30 2.77 -14.61 -15.81
N ASP A 31 2.97 -15.38 -16.88
CA ASP A 31 4.25 -16.03 -17.16
C ASP A 31 5.41 -15.03 -17.18
N GLY A 32 6.52 -15.41 -16.58
CA GLY A 32 7.70 -14.58 -16.44
C GLY A 32 7.65 -13.48 -15.39
N GLN A 33 6.51 -13.31 -14.69
CA GLN A 33 6.32 -12.31 -13.64
C GLN A 33 6.40 -12.91 -12.24
N SER A 34 6.59 -12.03 -11.26
CA SER A 34 6.46 -12.42 -9.85
C SER A 34 4.98 -12.55 -9.49
N ILE A 35 4.65 -13.48 -8.61
CA ILE A 35 3.32 -13.55 -8.00
C ILE A 35 3.04 -12.25 -7.23
N GLY A 36 1.80 -11.77 -7.25
CA GLY A 36 1.44 -10.51 -6.58
C GLY A 36 1.98 -9.25 -7.26
N THR A 37 2.32 -9.33 -8.55
CA THR A 37 2.68 -8.16 -9.35
C THR A 37 1.48 -7.22 -9.47
N PHE A 38 1.70 -5.94 -9.13
CA PHE A 38 0.72 -4.88 -9.36
C PHE A 38 0.75 -4.42 -10.81
N TYR A 39 -0.40 -4.42 -11.43
CA TYR A 39 -0.67 -3.74 -12.69
C TYR A 39 -1.50 -2.49 -12.40
N SER A 40 -1.19 -1.40 -13.04
CA SER A 40 -1.77 -0.09 -12.73
C SER A 40 -2.03 0.70 -13.99
N TYR A 41 -2.99 1.63 -13.95
CA TYR A 41 -3.12 2.61 -15.02
C TYR A 41 -1.88 3.50 -15.07
N ARG A 42 -1.41 3.81 -16.29
CA ARG A 42 -0.26 4.70 -16.49
C ARG A 42 -0.68 6.13 -16.31
N PHE A 43 -0.27 6.73 -15.21
CA PHE A 43 -0.57 8.12 -14.91
C PHE A 43 0.40 9.04 -15.65
N LEU A 44 -0.12 10.07 -16.34
CA LEU A 44 0.66 11.03 -17.10
C LEU A 44 0.71 12.42 -16.47
N GLY A 45 0.04 12.62 -15.36
CA GLY A 45 -0.08 13.91 -14.69
C GLY A 45 -1.53 14.38 -14.61
N LEU A 46 -1.70 15.65 -14.31
CA LEU A 46 -3.02 16.30 -14.20
C LEU A 46 -3.24 17.27 -15.37
N ASP A 47 -4.47 17.34 -15.83
CA ASP A 47 -4.89 18.33 -16.82
C ASP A 47 -4.76 19.74 -16.21
N PRO A 48 -3.98 20.64 -16.85
CA PRO A 48 -3.79 22.00 -16.33
C PRO A 48 -5.07 22.83 -16.27
N SER A 49 -6.11 22.48 -17.04
CA SER A 49 -7.34 23.25 -17.12
C SER A 49 -8.34 22.92 -16.01
N ASN A 50 -8.39 21.65 -15.56
CA ASN A 50 -9.43 21.17 -14.64
C ASN A 50 -8.90 20.26 -13.52
N GLY A 51 -7.61 19.88 -13.57
CA GLY A 51 -6.97 19.04 -12.56
C GLY A 51 -7.42 17.58 -12.56
N LEU A 52 -8.05 17.10 -13.63
CA LEU A 52 -8.38 15.69 -13.78
C LEU A 52 -7.13 14.87 -14.12
N PRO A 53 -7.07 13.63 -13.69
CA PRO A 53 -5.92 12.78 -13.99
C PRO A 53 -5.89 12.40 -15.48
N LEU A 54 -4.73 12.48 -16.08
CA LEU A 54 -4.44 12.04 -17.43
C LEU A 54 -3.81 10.66 -17.40
N PHE A 55 -4.24 9.79 -18.30
CA PHE A 55 -3.73 8.43 -18.44
C PHE A 55 -3.25 8.15 -19.86
N ASP A 56 -2.29 7.24 -20.00
CA ASP A 56 -1.92 6.68 -21.29
C ASP A 56 -3.07 5.79 -21.81
N ASP A 57 -3.90 6.35 -22.66
CA ASP A 57 -5.09 5.70 -23.19
C ASP A 57 -4.86 4.93 -24.48
N TYR A 58 -3.63 4.89 -24.98
CA TYR A 58 -3.27 4.26 -26.25
C TYR A 58 -4.08 4.73 -27.46
N LYS A 59 -4.71 5.90 -27.36
CA LYS A 59 -5.57 6.44 -28.40
C LYS A 59 -4.88 6.51 -29.76
N ASP A 60 -3.65 6.99 -29.78
CA ASP A 60 -2.85 7.14 -31.01
C ASP A 60 -2.14 5.84 -31.44
N ARG A 61 -2.22 4.78 -30.63
CA ARG A 61 -1.54 3.50 -30.82
C ARG A 61 -2.51 2.31 -30.82
N GLN A 62 -3.79 2.55 -31.09
CA GLN A 62 -4.84 1.53 -31.07
C GLN A 62 -4.54 0.35 -32.01
N HIS A 63 -3.90 0.62 -33.14
CA HIS A 63 -3.47 -0.42 -34.08
C HIS A 63 -2.57 -1.49 -33.45
N LEU A 64 -1.87 -1.17 -32.36
CA LEU A 64 -1.05 -2.13 -31.64
C LEU A 64 -1.88 -3.14 -30.84
N LEU A 65 -3.14 -2.87 -30.62
CA LEU A 65 -4.06 -3.66 -29.81
C LEU A 65 -4.99 -4.54 -30.66
N GLU A 66 -5.07 -4.26 -31.96
CA GLU A 66 -5.91 -5.00 -32.90
C GLU A 66 -5.55 -6.49 -32.96
N GLY A 67 -6.54 -7.35 -32.97
CA GLY A 67 -6.37 -8.81 -33.07
C GLY A 67 -5.72 -9.47 -31.84
N LYS A 68 -5.45 -8.74 -30.74
CA LYS A 68 -4.90 -9.30 -29.53
C LYS A 68 -5.99 -9.75 -28.55
N THR A 69 -5.67 -10.76 -27.75
CA THR A 69 -6.53 -11.18 -26.64
C THR A 69 -6.59 -10.11 -25.56
N LEU A 70 -7.66 -10.08 -24.76
CA LEU A 70 -7.84 -9.14 -23.66
C LEU A 70 -6.65 -9.14 -22.70
N ASP A 71 -6.15 -10.32 -22.33
CA ASP A 71 -4.95 -10.47 -21.50
C ASP A 71 -3.72 -9.77 -22.10
N ARG A 72 -3.51 -9.92 -23.40
CA ARG A 72 -2.37 -9.28 -24.05
C ARG A 72 -2.53 -7.77 -24.13
N ILE A 73 -3.74 -7.28 -24.33
CA ILE A 73 -4.07 -5.86 -24.28
C ILE A 73 -3.76 -5.31 -22.88
N MET A 74 -4.20 -5.98 -21.81
CA MET A 74 -3.93 -5.58 -20.42
C MET A 74 -2.43 -5.47 -20.12
N GLN A 75 -1.65 -6.47 -20.56
CA GLN A 75 -0.19 -6.47 -20.37
C GLN A 75 0.53 -5.36 -21.12
N LEU A 76 -0.04 -4.86 -22.22
CA LEU A 76 0.52 -3.76 -23.00
C LEU A 76 0.14 -2.40 -22.41
N VAL A 77 -1.13 -2.22 -22.08
CA VAL A 77 -1.69 -0.93 -21.67
C VAL A 77 -1.32 -0.60 -20.23
N MET A 78 -1.37 -1.57 -19.33
CA MET A 78 -1.13 -1.31 -17.92
C MET A 78 0.37 -1.23 -17.59
N ALA A 79 0.70 -0.35 -16.66
CA ALA A 79 2.03 -0.28 -16.08
C ALA A 79 2.24 -1.43 -15.10
N ARG A 80 3.40 -2.10 -15.20
CA ARG A 80 3.87 -3.03 -14.20
C ARG A 80 4.55 -2.26 -13.08
N SER A 81 3.89 -2.15 -11.92
CA SER A 81 4.29 -1.24 -10.83
C SER A 81 5.10 -1.94 -9.71
N GLY A 82 5.50 -3.19 -9.93
CA GLY A 82 6.28 -4.00 -8.99
C GLY A 82 5.44 -5.06 -8.28
N SER A 83 6.05 -5.78 -7.32
CA SER A 83 5.42 -6.87 -6.59
C SER A 83 5.17 -6.52 -5.13
N ARG A 84 4.09 -7.06 -4.56
CA ARG A 84 3.83 -7.00 -3.11
C ARG A 84 4.75 -7.91 -2.31
N GLU A 85 5.35 -8.91 -2.94
CA GLU A 85 6.24 -9.85 -2.26
C GLU A 85 7.61 -9.21 -2.02
N PRO A 86 8.15 -9.26 -0.79
CA PRO A 86 9.48 -8.74 -0.51
C PRO A 86 10.56 -9.64 -1.11
N ASN A 87 11.58 -9.03 -1.68
CA ASN A 87 12.77 -9.75 -2.14
C ASN A 87 13.63 -10.22 -0.97
N PHE A 88 13.62 -9.46 0.11
CA PHE A 88 14.42 -9.73 1.30
C PHE A 88 13.61 -9.44 2.56
N SER A 89 13.50 -10.41 3.46
CA SER A 89 12.78 -10.26 4.71
C SER A 89 13.42 -11.06 5.83
N GLY A 90 13.11 -10.67 7.06
CA GLY A 90 13.62 -11.39 8.21
C GLY A 90 13.36 -10.68 9.53
N SER A 91 14.03 -11.20 10.54
CA SER A 91 14.02 -10.64 11.88
C SER A 91 15.36 -10.81 12.58
N PHE A 92 15.65 -9.93 13.51
CA PHE A 92 16.73 -10.13 14.44
C PHE A 92 16.29 -9.75 15.84
N TYR A 93 16.87 -10.48 16.79
CA TYR A 93 16.62 -10.31 18.20
C TYR A 93 17.97 -10.11 18.90
N THR A 94 18.02 -9.17 19.83
CA THR A 94 19.20 -8.92 20.65
C THR A 94 18.82 -8.84 22.11
N THR A 95 19.72 -9.28 22.99
CA THR A 95 19.59 -9.16 24.43
C THR A 95 20.89 -8.65 25.02
N LEU A 96 20.78 -7.56 25.76
CA LEU A 96 21.87 -7.02 26.56
C LEU A 96 21.56 -7.27 28.04
N ARG A 97 22.55 -7.80 28.77
CA ARG A 97 22.40 -8.02 30.21
C ARG A 97 23.54 -7.32 30.96
N TYR A 98 23.13 -6.55 31.93
CA TYR A 98 24.06 -5.91 32.84
C TYR A 98 23.57 -6.07 34.28
N LYS A 99 24.31 -6.86 35.10
CA LYS A 99 23.91 -7.20 36.48
C LYS A 99 22.49 -7.76 36.54
N GLN A 100 21.59 -7.08 37.24
CA GLN A 100 20.18 -7.45 37.41
C GLN A 100 19.25 -6.97 36.27
N LEU A 101 19.76 -6.09 35.43
CA LEU A 101 18.98 -5.53 34.30
C LEU A 101 19.27 -6.31 33.01
N SER A 102 18.24 -6.70 32.32
CA SER A 102 18.31 -7.17 30.92
C SER A 102 17.38 -6.38 30.02
N VAL A 103 17.85 -6.08 28.83
CA VAL A 103 17.07 -5.40 27.77
C VAL A 103 17.09 -6.30 26.55
N ALA A 104 15.91 -6.66 26.08
CA ALA A 104 15.73 -7.45 24.87
C ALA A 104 15.00 -6.62 23.82
N ALA A 105 15.43 -6.69 22.58
CA ALA A 105 14.80 -5.99 21.48
C ALA A 105 14.65 -6.92 20.26
N SER A 106 13.48 -6.82 19.62
CA SER A 106 13.12 -7.58 18.42
C SER A 106 12.83 -6.63 17.26
N PHE A 107 13.44 -6.91 16.13
CA PHE A 107 13.26 -6.17 14.89
C PHE A 107 12.74 -7.07 13.78
N ASN A 108 11.80 -6.57 12.99
CA ASN A 108 11.31 -7.21 11.77
C ASN A 108 11.53 -6.27 10.59
N TYR A 109 11.87 -6.82 9.44
CA TYR A 109 12.07 -6.05 8.23
C TYR A 109 11.57 -6.78 6.99
N ALA A 110 11.16 -6.02 5.99
CA ALA A 110 10.89 -6.47 4.65
C ALA A 110 11.33 -5.39 3.65
N LEU A 111 12.01 -5.81 2.59
CA LEU A 111 12.63 -4.91 1.62
C LEU A 111 12.32 -5.35 0.19
N GLY A 112 12.15 -4.38 -0.70
CA GLY A 112 11.96 -4.61 -2.12
C GLY A 112 10.51 -4.83 -2.54
N ASN A 113 9.58 -4.91 -1.59
CA ASN A 113 8.15 -5.00 -1.89
C ASN A 113 7.57 -3.62 -2.23
N LYS A 114 6.48 -3.67 -2.99
CA LYS A 114 5.62 -2.52 -3.26
C LYS A 114 4.29 -2.67 -2.53
N ILE A 115 3.63 -1.54 -2.34
CA ILE A 115 2.30 -1.47 -1.73
C ILE A 115 1.48 -0.42 -2.47
N ARG A 116 0.21 -0.71 -2.75
CA ARG A 116 -0.73 0.29 -3.22
C ARG A 116 -1.28 1.06 -2.03
N LYS A 117 -1.26 2.40 -2.11
CA LYS A 117 -1.88 3.25 -1.10
C LYS A 117 -3.39 2.98 -1.05
N PHE A 118 -3.99 3.16 0.12
CA PHE A 118 -5.44 3.07 0.26
C PHE A 118 -6.13 4.00 -0.75
N ALA A 119 -7.28 3.56 -1.26
CA ALA A 119 -8.10 4.37 -2.15
C ALA A 119 -8.36 5.75 -1.52
N LEU A 120 -8.25 6.79 -2.33
CA LEU A 120 -8.39 8.17 -1.89
C LEU A 120 -9.75 8.72 -2.29
N TYR A 121 -10.17 8.43 -3.51
CA TYR A 121 -11.37 9.01 -4.13
C TYR A 121 -12.60 8.13 -4.05
N LYS A 122 -12.43 6.83 -3.79
CA LYS A 122 -13.54 5.87 -3.80
C LYS A 122 -14.68 6.26 -2.87
N ASP A 123 -14.34 6.71 -1.66
CA ASP A 123 -15.33 7.01 -0.63
C ASP A 123 -16.01 8.38 -0.83
N ILE A 124 -15.59 9.14 -1.83
CA ILE A 124 -16.09 10.49 -2.11
C ILE A 124 -16.59 10.67 -3.56
N LEU A 125 -16.73 9.57 -4.30
CA LEU A 125 -17.22 9.60 -5.70
C LEU A 125 -18.62 10.20 -5.82
N ASP A 126 -19.45 10.03 -4.79
CA ASP A 126 -20.81 10.59 -4.73
C ASP A 126 -20.85 11.98 -4.06
N GLY A 127 -19.69 12.58 -3.82
CA GLY A 127 -19.52 13.88 -3.20
C GLY A 127 -18.95 13.82 -1.79
N VAL A 128 -18.38 14.95 -1.36
CA VAL A 128 -17.88 15.11 0.00
C VAL A 128 -19.03 15.52 0.91
N SER A 129 -19.42 14.66 1.85
CA SER A 129 -20.35 15.01 2.92
C SER A 129 -19.64 15.83 4.00
N SER A 130 -20.31 16.88 4.50
CA SER A 130 -19.82 17.66 5.65
C SER A 130 -19.72 16.85 6.94
N GLU A 131 -20.39 15.70 7.01
CA GLU A 131 -20.40 14.79 8.16
C GLU A 131 -19.24 13.78 8.13
N ASN A 132 -18.58 13.62 6.99
CA ASN A 132 -17.52 12.65 6.81
C ASN A 132 -16.15 13.31 6.77
N ASN A 133 -15.21 12.75 7.53
CA ASN A 133 -13.81 13.13 7.45
C ASN A 133 -13.21 12.64 6.14
N VAL A 134 -12.58 13.53 5.41
CA VAL A 134 -11.78 13.18 4.23
C VAL A 134 -10.33 12.95 4.61
N ARG A 135 -9.60 12.23 3.77
CA ARG A 135 -8.19 11.94 4.00
C ARG A 135 -7.34 13.20 3.89
N LYS A 136 -6.29 13.24 4.72
CA LYS A 136 -5.35 14.36 4.80
C LYS A 136 -4.72 14.73 3.45
N GLU A 137 -4.53 13.74 2.57
CA GLU A 137 -3.93 13.94 1.25
C GLU A 137 -4.71 14.94 0.38
N PHE A 138 -6.01 15.11 0.60
CA PHE A 138 -6.82 16.10 -0.12
C PHE A 138 -6.42 17.57 0.12
N VAL A 139 -5.62 17.83 1.15
CA VAL A 139 -5.06 19.18 1.36
C VAL A 139 -4.14 19.56 0.20
N ASP A 140 -3.41 18.58 -0.34
CA ASP A 140 -2.43 18.76 -1.40
C ASP A 140 -3.03 18.60 -2.82
N ARG A 141 -4.38 18.52 -2.97
CA ARG A 141 -5.03 18.34 -4.27
C ARG A 141 -4.88 19.57 -5.18
N TRP A 142 -4.97 19.35 -6.46
CA TRP A 142 -5.10 20.41 -7.45
C TRP A 142 -6.33 21.29 -7.18
N ARG A 143 -6.20 22.60 -7.25
CA ARG A 143 -7.27 23.60 -7.00
C ARG A 143 -7.39 24.64 -8.10
N ARG A 144 -6.30 24.91 -8.82
CA ARG A 144 -6.22 25.95 -9.85
C ARG A 144 -5.13 25.63 -10.87
N PRO A 145 -5.21 26.17 -12.08
CA PRO A 145 -4.15 26.05 -13.09
C PRO A 145 -2.79 26.44 -12.53
N GLY A 146 -1.80 25.59 -12.78
CA GLY A 146 -0.44 25.69 -12.27
C GLY A 146 -0.11 24.75 -11.12
N ASP A 147 -1.12 24.27 -10.38
CA ASP A 147 -0.92 23.34 -9.28
C ASP A 147 -0.44 21.96 -9.77
N GLU A 148 -0.76 21.55 -11.02
CA GLU A 148 -0.31 20.31 -11.65
C GLU A 148 1.21 20.12 -11.67
N ARG A 149 1.97 21.20 -11.45
CA ARG A 149 3.45 21.18 -11.37
C ARG A 149 3.95 20.80 -9.98
N HIS A 150 3.07 20.81 -8.98
CA HIS A 150 3.43 20.67 -7.57
C HIS A 150 2.67 19.54 -6.87
N THR A 151 1.64 19.00 -7.51
CA THR A 151 0.86 17.90 -6.96
C THR A 151 0.45 16.90 -8.03
N ASP A 152 0.38 15.63 -7.60
CA ASP A 152 -0.20 14.52 -8.39
C ASP A 152 -1.63 14.18 -7.93
N TYR A 153 -2.18 14.93 -6.96
CA TYR A 153 -3.52 14.68 -6.46
C TYR A 153 -4.57 15.42 -7.28
N PRO A 154 -5.50 14.69 -7.95
CA PRO A 154 -6.53 15.29 -8.77
C PRO A 154 -7.44 16.27 -8.04
N SER A 155 -8.10 17.12 -8.82
CA SER A 155 -9.15 18.00 -8.34
C SER A 155 -10.35 17.23 -7.78
N LEU A 156 -11.12 17.89 -6.92
CA LEU A 156 -12.44 17.43 -6.48
C LEU A 156 -13.49 18.21 -7.26
N ILE A 157 -14.24 17.49 -8.10
CA ILE A 157 -15.35 18.06 -8.85
C ILE A 157 -16.65 17.56 -8.22
N SER A 158 -17.58 18.48 -7.95
CA SER A 158 -18.88 18.14 -7.38
C SER A 158 -19.68 17.27 -8.36
N PRO A 159 -20.47 16.30 -7.89
CA PRO A 159 -21.41 15.55 -8.74
C PRO A 159 -22.42 16.42 -9.48
N SER A 160 -22.71 17.62 -8.98
CA SER A 160 -23.57 18.63 -9.62
C SER A 160 -22.88 19.43 -10.72
N ASP A 161 -21.55 19.32 -10.86
CA ASP A 161 -20.81 20.01 -11.90
C ASP A 161 -21.03 19.31 -13.24
N PRO A 162 -21.35 20.05 -14.33
CA PRO A 162 -21.48 19.47 -15.68
C PRO A 162 -20.23 18.72 -16.14
N GLU A 163 -19.04 19.17 -15.74
CA GLU A 163 -17.78 18.50 -16.04
C GLU A 163 -17.66 17.13 -15.35
N TYR A 164 -18.26 16.96 -14.16
CA TYR A 164 -18.31 15.67 -13.50
C TYR A 164 -18.99 14.60 -14.34
N GLN A 165 -20.14 14.92 -14.91
CA GLN A 165 -20.88 13.97 -15.76
C GLN A 165 -20.17 13.71 -17.09
N ARG A 166 -19.53 14.73 -17.68
CA ARG A 166 -18.75 14.61 -18.91
C ARG A 166 -17.53 13.70 -18.74
N ASN A 167 -16.86 13.81 -17.61
CA ASN A 167 -15.59 13.14 -17.32
C ASN A 167 -15.75 11.90 -16.44
N ARG A 168 -16.98 11.46 -16.17
CA ARG A 168 -17.25 10.30 -15.32
C ARG A 168 -16.63 9.00 -15.84
N TYR A 169 -16.49 8.89 -17.16
CA TYR A 169 -15.98 7.69 -17.81
C TYR A 169 -14.92 8.05 -18.84
N HIS A 170 -13.69 7.75 -18.55
CA HIS A 170 -12.56 8.11 -19.40
C HIS A 170 -12.64 7.49 -20.80
N TRP A 171 -13.12 6.26 -20.93
CA TRP A 171 -13.13 5.52 -22.19
C TRP A 171 -14.52 5.10 -22.68
N SER A 172 -15.57 5.49 -22.00
CA SER A 172 -16.95 5.14 -22.38
C SER A 172 -17.41 5.79 -23.67
N ASN A 173 -16.77 6.87 -24.11
CA ASN A 173 -17.11 7.64 -25.30
C ASN A 173 -16.37 7.21 -26.56
N SER A 174 -15.53 6.17 -26.52
CA SER A 174 -14.99 5.63 -27.75
C SER A 174 -16.12 4.93 -28.50
N SER A 175 -16.71 5.65 -29.47
CA SER A 175 -17.67 5.11 -30.43
C SER A 175 -17.08 4.05 -31.37
N ASN A 176 -15.83 3.62 -31.10
CA ASN A 176 -15.14 2.65 -31.89
C ASN A 176 -15.52 1.25 -31.42
N SER A 177 -16.54 0.67 -32.09
CA SER A 177 -17.05 -0.69 -31.88
C SER A 177 -15.98 -1.78 -32.09
N ASP A 178 -14.87 -1.43 -32.73
CA ASP A 178 -13.82 -2.38 -33.13
C ASP A 178 -12.85 -2.70 -32.01
N LEU A 179 -12.83 -1.89 -30.94
CA LEU A 179 -12.03 -2.13 -29.74
C LEU A 179 -12.85 -2.81 -28.65
N LYS A 180 -13.36 -3.99 -28.94
CA LYS A 180 -14.15 -4.79 -27.97
C LYS A 180 -13.46 -4.98 -26.60
N GLY A 181 -12.13 -5.00 -26.55
CA GLY A 181 -11.35 -5.07 -25.32
C GLY A 181 -11.26 -3.75 -24.55
N PHE A 182 -11.28 -2.61 -25.23
CA PHE A 182 -11.09 -1.29 -24.61
C PHE A 182 -12.29 -0.84 -23.75
N LYS A 183 -13.49 -1.26 -24.05
CA LYS A 183 -14.67 -0.99 -23.19
C LYS A 183 -14.51 -1.58 -21.79
N SER A 184 -13.72 -2.60 -21.63
CA SER A 184 -13.44 -3.24 -20.31
C SER A 184 -12.51 -2.41 -19.42
N PHE A 185 -11.83 -1.39 -19.95
CA PHE A 185 -10.99 -0.46 -19.20
C PHE A 185 -11.70 0.84 -18.81
N ALA A 186 -12.94 1.03 -19.26
CA ALA A 186 -13.70 2.22 -18.93
C ALA A 186 -14.06 2.22 -17.44
N ASP A 187 -13.52 3.18 -16.74
CA ASP A 187 -13.84 3.47 -15.34
C ASP A 187 -13.85 4.99 -15.15
N ASN A 188 -14.32 5.46 -14.01
CA ASN A 188 -14.24 6.88 -13.75
C ASN A 188 -12.80 7.31 -13.43
N TYR A 189 -12.48 8.56 -13.67
CA TYR A 189 -11.13 9.13 -13.49
C TYR A 189 -10.56 8.90 -12.11
N TRP A 190 -11.38 8.99 -11.06
CA TRP A 190 -10.92 8.87 -9.68
C TRP A 190 -10.64 7.42 -9.30
N SER A 191 -11.47 6.47 -9.77
CA SER A 191 -11.21 5.04 -9.61
C SER A 191 -9.93 4.63 -10.36
N MET A 192 -9.75 5.14 -11.57
CA MET A 192 -8.51 4.93 -12.33
C MET A 192 -7.30 5.52 -11.61
N TYR A 193 -7.42 6.71 -11.01
CA TYR A 193 -6.34 7.32 -10.23
C TYR A 193 -5.99 6.48 -9.00
N ASP A 194 -6.97 6.00 -8.24
CA ASP A 194 -6.73 5.16 -7.08
C ASP A 194 -5.99 3.85 -7.44
N ASN A 195 -6.13 3.40 -8.69
CA ASN A 195 -5.47 2.23 -9.26
C ASN A 195 -4.28 2.57 -10.18
N ALA A 196 -3.84 3.82 -10.21
CA ALA A 196 -2.71 4.26 -11.03
C ALA A 196 -1.35 3.87 -10.42
N ASP A 197 -0.31 3.88 -11.25
CA ASP A 197 1.07 3.54 -10.86
C ASP A 197 1.65 4.53 -9.83
N VAL A 198 1.28 5.80 -9.88
CA VAL A 198 1.64 6.83 -8.89
C VAL A 198 1.13 6.48 -7.47
N ARG A 199 0.14 5.59 -7.37
CA ARG A 199 -0.39 5.11 -6.09
C ARG A 199 0.33 3.86 -5.56
N VAL A 200 1.29 3.31 -6.30
CA VAL A 200 2.10 2.15 -5.90
C VAL A 200 3.48 2.62 -5.46
N VAL A 201 3.74 2.53 -4.16
CA VAL A 201 4.94 3.06 -3.51
C VAL A 201 5.75 1.98 -2.84
N SER A 202 6.93 2.32 -2.31
CA SER A 202 7.74 1.37 -1.55
C SER A 202 7.03 0.90 -0.29
N GLY A 203 6.89 -0.42 -0.14
CA GLY A 203 6.41 -1.09 1.07
C GLY A 203 7.54 -1.52 2.01
N SER A 204 8.80 -1.21 1.68
CA SER A 204 9.94 -1.59 2.50
C SER A 204 9.88 -0.95 3.89
N TYR A 205 10.22 -1.74 4.90
CA TYR A 205 10.22 -1.26 6.28
C TYR A 205 11.24 -1.96 7.17
N LEU A 206 11.60 -1.29 8.26
CA LEU A 206 12.25 -1.84 9.46
C LEU A 206 11.41 -1.43 10.67
N ARG A 207 10.94 -2.43 11.42
CA ARG A 207 10.10 -2.23 12.61
C ARG A 207 10.80 -2.70 13.86
N LEU A 208 10.84 -1.85 14.87
CA LEU A 208 11.14 -2.26 16.26
C LEU A 208 9.83 -2.77 16.87
N SER A 209 9.66 -4.10 16.82
CA SER A 209 8.39 -4.74 17.13
C SER A 209 8.19 -4.94 18.64
N ASN A 210 9.26 -5.14 19.38
CA ASN A 210 9.19 -5.31 20.83
C ASN A 210 10.48 -4.87 21.50
N VAL A 211 10.36 -4.20 22.65
CA VAL A 211 11.46 -4.01 23.61
C VAL A 211 10.97 -4.42 24.98
N THR A 212 11.74 -5.25 25.67
CA THR A 212 11.44 -5.68 27.02
C THR A 212 12.60 -5.32 27.94
N PHE A 213 12.29 -4.60 28.99
CA PHE A 213 13.19 -4.32 30.11
C PHE A 213 12.81 -5.26 31.24
N ARG A 214 13.76 -6.04 31.71
CA ARG A 214 13.56 -6.93 32.86
C ARG A 214 14.57 -6.58 33.94
N TYR A 215 14.08 -6.38 35.16
CA TYR A 215 14.87 -6.25 36.35
C TYR A 215 14.67 -7.48 37.25
N GLN A 216 15.73 -8.26 37.43
CA GLN A 216 15.75 -9.45 38.29
C GLN A 216 16.32 -9.06 39.65
N PHE A 217 15.53 -9.15 40.71
CA PHE A 217 16.01 -8.85 42.05
C PHE A 217 17.05 -9.90 42.49
N SER A 218 18.16 -9.43 43.08
CA SER A 218 19.17 -10.32 43.59
C SER A 218 18.76 -10.96 44.93
N GLN A 219 19.33 -12.10 45.27
CA GLN A 219 19.09 -12.78 46.56
C GLN A 219 19.37 -11.87 47.77
N ARG A 220 20.33 -10.94 47.66
CA ARG A 220 20.60 -9.94 48.72
C ARG A 220 19.41 -9.02 48.94
N GLN A 221 18.77 -8.60 47.88
CA GLN A 221 17.56 -7.71 47.95
C GLN A 221 16.35 -8.45 48.50
N LEU A 222 16.25 -9.76 48.23
CA LEU A 222 15.13 -10.62 48.68
C LEU A 222 15.30 -11.18 50.09
N LYS A 223 16.50 -11.05 50.71
CA LYS A 223 16.85 -11.71 51.98
C LYS A 223 15.84 -11.51 53.13
N LYS A 224 15.05 -10.44 53.09
CA LYS A 224 14.04 -10.13 54.12
C LYS A 224 12.60 -10.29 53.62
N MET A 225 12.43 -10.85 52.43
CA MET A 225 11.12 -11.01 51.79
C MET A 225 10.76 -12.51 51.74
N PRO A 226 9.45 -12.86 51.74
CA PRO A 226 9.00 -14.25 51.69
C PRO A 226 9.08 -14.83 50.27
N PHE A 227 9.90 -14.28 49.40
CA PHE A 227 10.01 -14.65 47.98
C PHE A 227 11.36 -15.27 47.69
N SER A 228 11.35 -16.38 46.95
CA SER A 228 12.58 -17.01 46.45
C SER A 228 13.06 -16.33 45.13
N ASN A 229 12.13 -15.74 44.39
CA ASN A 229 12.43 -15.03 43.15
C ASN A 229 11.45 -13.88 42.91
N LEU A 230 11.96 -12.72 42.43
CA LEU A 230 11.18 -11.57 42.05
C LEU A 230 11.78 -10.93 40.78
N ALA A 231 10.93 -10.73 39.80
CA ALA A 231 11.30 -10.01 38.57
C ALA A 231 10.21 -9.03 38.19
N LEU A 232 10.63 -7.85 37.70
CA LEU A 232 9.79 -6.83 37.11
C LEU A 232 10.07 -6.74 35.62
N ASP A 233 9.05 -6.88 34.79
CA ASP A 233 9.12 -6.81 33.35
C ASP A 233 8.35 -5.57 32.85
N PHE A 234 8.97 -4.74 32.03
CA PHE A 234 8.28 -3.68 31.29
C PHE A 234 8.50 -3.91 29.80
N SER A 235 7.42 -4.10 29.06
CA SER A 235 7.46 -4.35 27.62
C SER A 235 6.71 -3.28 26.83
N VAL A 236 7.27 -2.89 25.72
CA VAL A 236 6.62 -2.02 24.73
C VAL A 236 6.64 -2.73 23.39
N THR A 237 5.47 -2.81 22.75
CA THR A 237 5.32 -3.39 21.40
C THR A 237 4.99 -2.31 20.38
N ASN A 238 5.29 -2.56 19.10
CA ASN A 238 5.01 -1.65 17.98
C ASN A 238 5.55 -0.22 18.20
N ILE A 239 6.79 -0.10 18.64
CA ILE A 239 7.39 1.16 19.11
C ILE A 239 7.52 2.14 17.95
N PHE A 240 8.18 1.72 16.87
CA PHE A 240 8.29 2.53 15.66
C PHE A 240 8.52 1.67 14.42
N THR A 241 8.23 2.26 13.26
CA THR A 241 8.48 1.64 11.96
C THR A 241 9.13 2.68 11.05
N LEU A 242 10.35 2.39 10.60
CA LEU A 242 10.99 3.12 9.51
C LEU A 242 10.36 2.63 8.20
N LYS A 243 9.82 3.54 7.41
CA LYS A 243 9.10 3.26 6.16
C LYS A 243 9.15 4.46 5.23
N SER A 244 8.73 4.28 3.97
CA SER A 244 8.62 5.39 3.03
C SER A 244 7.65 6.48 3.54
N SER A 245 8.05 7.74 3.39
CA SER A 245 7.20 8.91 3.67
C SER A 245 5.99 9.01 2.74
N GLU A 246 6.07 8.42 1.54
CA GLU A 246 4.99 8.38 0.55
C GLU A 246 3.75 7.62 1.04
N LEU A 247 3.90 6.74 2.04
CA LEU A 247 2.80 6.01 2.67
C LEU A 247 1.85 6.91 3.46
N LYS A 248 2.23 8.17 3.75
CA LYS A 248 1.36 9.18 4.41
C LYS A 248 0.57 8.65 5.63
N GLY A 249 1.19 7.76 6.41
CA GLY A 249 0.57 7.15 7.59
C GLY A 249 0.08 5.71 7.42
N GLN A 250 -0.10 5.20 6.21
CA GLN A 250 -0.43 3.80 5.97
C GLN A 250 0.67 2.88 6.51
N ASP A 251 0.28 1.79 7.17
CA ASP A 251 1.23 0.78 7.64
C ASP A 251 1.73 -0.07 6.44
N PRO A 252 3.04 -0.29 6.29
CA PRO A 252 3.60 -1.03 5.16
C PRO A 252 3.21 -2.51 5.12
N THR A 253 2.60 -3.05 6.17
CA THR A 253 2.05 -4.41 6.18
C THR A 253 0.60 -4.47 5.71
N GLN A 254 -0.01 -3.32 5.41
CA GLN A 254 -1.38 -3.20 4.89
C GLN A 254 -1.30 -3.07 3.36
N ASN A 255 -1.62 -4.11 2.66
CA ASN A 255 -1.37 -4.28 1.23
C ASN A 255 -2.21 -3.40 0.28
N GLY A 256 -3.09 -2.57 0.79
CA GLY A 256 -3.90 -1.65 -0.04
C GLY A 256 -4.98 -2.31 -0.91
N PHE A 257 -5.14 -3.64 -0.87
CA PHE A 257 -6.24 -4.34 -1.57
C PHE A 257 -7.58 -4.16 -0.87
N SER A 258 -7.56 -3.96 0.44
CA SER A 258 -8.78 -3.66 1.17
C SER A 258 -9.22 -2.23 0.85
N ILE A 259 -10.49 -2.09 0.52
CA ILE A 259 -11.15 -0.80 0.32
C ILE A 259 -11.19 -0.03 1.65
N GLN A 260 -11.16 -0.75 2.77
CA GLN A 260 -11.24 -0.17 4.09
C GLN A 260 -9.86 0.32 4.55
N THR A 261 -9.80 1.57 4.96
CA THR A 261 -8.64 2.15 5.62
C THR A 261 -8.48 1.52 6.99
N ALA A 262 -7.40 0.77 7.19
CA ALA A 262 -7.07 0.21 8.48
C ALA A 262 -6.13 1.14 9.26
N LEU A 263 -6.32 1.21 10.58
CA LEU A 263 -5.43 1.97 11.44
C LEU A 263 -4.05 1.31 11.50
N SER A 264 -3.01 2.13 11.52
CA SER A 264 -1.65 1.66 11.79
C SER A 264 -1.56 1.06 13.20
N LEU A 265 -0.69 0.07 13.35
CA LEU A 265 -0.39 -0.52 14.65
C LEU A 265 0.07 0.56 15.62
N ARG A 266 -0.54 0.59 16.80
CA ARG A 266 -0.20 1.53 17.86
C ARG A 266 0.73 0.87 18.90
N PRO A 267 1.58 1.64 19.59
CA PRO A 267 2.34 1.12 20.71
C PRO A 267 1.43 0.60 21.82
N SER A 268 1.82 -0.53 22.41
CA SER A 268 1.17 -1.08 23.58
C SER A 268 2.21 -1.29 24.69
N TYR A 269 1.82 -1.01 25.92
CA TYR A 269 2.68 -1.02 27.10
C TYR A 269 2.19 -2.08 28.08
N THR A 270 3.08 -2.92 28.56
CA THR A 270 2.77 -3.98 29.50
C THR A 270 3.75 -3.95 30.67
N LEU A 271 3.22 -3.92 31.87
CA LEU A 271 3.98 -4.09 33.11
C LEU A 271 3.66 -5.46 33.70
N GLY A 272 4.67 -6.27 33.92
CA GLY A 272 4.56 -7.60 34.49
C GLY A 272 5.35 -7.73 35.79
N LEU A 273 4.80 -8.41 36.75
CA LEU A 273 5.47 -8.80 38.00
C LEU A 273 5.47 -10.33 38.11
N ARG A 274 6.64 -10.91 38.29
CA ARG A 274 6.81 -12.36 38.49
C ARG A 274 7.33 -12.61 39.88
N ILE A 275 6.60 -13.37 40.68
CA ILE A 275 6.95 -13.73 42.05
C ILE A 275 6.99 -15.25 42.16
N THR A 276 8.00 -15.77 42.84
CA THR A 276 8.07 -17.18 43.23
C THR A 276 8.29 -17.22 44.73
N PHE A 277 7.54 -17.99 45.46
CA PHE A 277 7.62 -18.19 46.89
C PHE A 277 8.54 -19.33 47.25
#